data_6b1a0f669a11be7c05db9848f458d150
#
_entry.id   6b1a0f669a11be7c05db9848f458d150
#
_cell.length_a   1.000
_cell.length_b   1.000
_cell.length_c   1.000
_cell.angle_alpha   90.00
_cell.angle_beta   90.00
_cell.angle_gamma   90.00
#
_symmetry.space_group_name_H-M   'P 1'
#
loop_
_entity.id
_entity.type
_entity.pdbx_description
1 polymer ?
#
loop_
_entity_poly.entity_id
_entity_poly.type
_entity_poly.pdbx_seq_one_letter_code
_entity_poly.pdbx_strand_id
1 'polypeptide(L)'
;MAWDHLHDKVKHHLESIYADVSLDVSYETLATELMNTIGIQQQTDIASPQSHHNYWDEDDIIMITYGDSVIDEGERPLVTLNKFLHRYCKNTVNNVHILPFFPYSSDDGFSVIDYSTVNEALGSWDDIEVIAEDYGLMTDLVINHCSARSVWFDNFVKGEG
;
A
#
# COMPACT_ATOMS: atom_id res chain seq x y z
N MET A 1 16.92 -9.13 -22.71
CA MET A 1 16.03 -8.17 -23.45
C MET A 1 15.07 -7.42 -22.52
N ALA A 2 14.08 -8.04 -21.86
CA ALA A 2 13.17 -7.29 -20.97
C ALA A 2 13.85 -6.84 -19.67
N TRP A 3 14.68 -7.71 -19.10
CA TRP A 3 15.42 -7.41 -17.88
C TRP A 3 16.46 -6.30 -18.11
N ASP A 4 17.24 -6.38 -19.19
CA ASP A 4 18.25 -5.36 -19.51
C ASP A 4 17.61 -3.97 -19.66
N HIS A 5 16.49 -3.90 -20.37
CA HIS A 5 15.74 -2.64 -20.54
C HIS A 5 15.20 -2.07 -19.23
N LEU A 6 14.70 -2.93 -18.32
CA LEU A 6 14.22 -2.50 -17.01
C LEU A 6 15.40 -2.06 -16.14
N HIS A 7 16.48 -2.83 -16.13
CA HIS A 7 17.70 -2.51 -15.40
C HIS A 7 18.27 -1.16 -15.83
N ASP A 8 18.37 -0.90 -17.14
CA ASP A 8 18.82 0.39 -17.67
C ASP A 8 17.91 1.55 -17.24
N LYS A 9 16.59 1.35 -17.21
CA LYS A 9 15.65 2.35 -16.69
C LYS A 9 15.87 2.64 -15.21
N VAL A 10 15.99 1.61 -14.38
CA VAL A 10 16.23 1.74 -12.94
C VAL A 10 17.55 2.50 -12.71
N LYS A 11 18.61 2.09 -13.39
CA LYS A 11 19.90 2.76 -13.34
C LYS A 11 19.80 4.25 -13.71
N HIS A 12 19.14 4.57 -14.81
CA HIS A 12 18.96 5.95 -15.24
C HIS A 12 18.19 6.80 -14.21
N HIS A 13 17.15 6.24 -13.59
CA HIS A 13 16.45 6.93 -12.51
C HIS A 13 17.33 7.14 -11.28
N LEU A 14 18.15 6.16 -10.90
CA LEU A 14 19.10 6.30 -9.79
C LEU A 14 20.15 7.37 -10.10
N GLU A 15 20.70 7.41 -11.31
CA GLU A 15 21.62 8.44 -11.78
C GLU A 15 20.99 9.85 -11.67
N SER A 16 19.71 9.97 -12.02
CA SER A 16 18.99 11.24 -11.94
C SER A 16 18.71 11.67 -10.50
N ILE A 17 18.29 10.72 -9.64
CA ILE A 17 17.94 10.99 -8.23
C ILE A 17 19.19 11.38 -7.42
N TYR A 18 20.32 10.72 -7.67
CA TYR A 18 21.54 10.89 -6.90
C TYR A 18 22.63 11.66 -7.66
N ALA A 19 22.24 12.46 -8.69
CA ALA A 19 23.19 13.17 -9.56
C ALA A 19 24.23 14.03 -8.79
N ASP A 20 23.81 14.61 -7.67
CA ASP A 20 24.64 15.49 -6.85
C ASP A 20 25.24 14.79 -5.62
N VAL A 21 25.13 13.47 -5.53
CA VAL A 21 25.59 12.66 -4.39
C VAL A 21 26.75 11.76 -4.82
N SER A 22 27.84 11.77 -4.06
CA SER A 22 28.91 10.80 -4.26
C SER A 22 28.54 9.49 -3.56
N LEU A 23 28.33 8.43 -4.34
CA LEU A 23 28.05 7.09 -3.84
C LEU A 23 29.31 6.23 -3.83
N ASP A 24 29.46 5.37 -2.83
CA ASP A 24 30.56 4.41 -2.74
C ASP A 24 30.39 3.20 -3.66
N VAL A 25 29.20 3.06 -4.25
CA VAL A 25 28.82 1.96 -5.16
C VAL A 25 28.43 2.52 -6.53
N SER A 26 28.61 1.72 -7.58
CA SER A 26 28.18 2.12 -8.93
C SER A 26 26.66 2.05 -9.06
N TYR A 27 26.09 2.92 -9.90
CA TYR A 27 24.65 2.87 -10.21
C TYR A 27 24.22 1.54 -10.85
N GLU A 28 25.12 0.87 -11.54
CA GLU A 28 24.92 -0.48 -12.07
C GLU A 28 24.71 -1.50 -10.95
N THR A 29 25.58 -1.47 -9.93
CA THR A 29 25.48 -2.34 -8.75
C THR A 29 24.20 -2.04 -7.97
N LEU A 30 23.93 -0.76 -7.72
CA LEU A 30 22.75 -0.32 -6.97
C LEU A 30 21.44 -0.71 -7.65
N ALA A 31 21.36 -0.57 -8.98
CA ALA A 31 20.20 -1.01 -9.75
C ALA A 31 19.99 -2.52 -9.65
N THR A 32 21.08 -3.30 -9.74
CA THR A 32 21.03 -4.76 -9.60
C THR A 32 20.57 -5.18 -8.20
N GLU A 33 21.12 -4.56 -7.16
CA GLU A 33 20.73 -4.84 -5.76
C GLU A 33 19.29 -4.49 -5.50
N LEU A 34 18.83 -3.33 -5.97
CA LEU A 34 17.43 -2.90 -5.84
C LEU A 34 16.48 -3.90 -6.52
N MET A 35 16.78 -4.28 -7.77
CA MET A 35 15.94 -5.24 -8.51
C MET A 35 15.89 -6.60 -7.82
N ASN A 36 17.03 -7.07 -7.29
CA ASN A 36 17.08 -8.32 -6.54
C ASN A 36 16.26 -8.24 -5.24
N THR A 37 16.34 -7.11 -4.53
CA THR A 37 15.61 -6.89 -3.26
C THR A 37 14.10 -6.90 -3.46
N ILE A 38 13.61 -6.33 -4.56
CA ILE A 38 12.18 -6.37 -4.91
C ILE A 38 11.75 -7.66 -5.62
N GLY A 39 12.64 -8.65 -5.71
CA GLY A 39 12.35 -9.97 -6.27
C GLY A 39 12.34 -10.07 -7.79
N ILE A 40 12.81 -9.04 -8.51
CA ILE A 40 12.96 -9.08 -9.96
C ILE A 40 14.33 -9.68 -10.30
N GLN A 41 14.33 -10.93 -10.71
CA GLN A 41 15.56 -11.64 -11.08
C GLN A 41 15.72 -11.73 -12.60
N GLN A 42 16.97 -11.81 -13.05
CA GLN A 42 17.35 -11.86 -14.46
C GLN A 42 16.70 -13.02 -15.25
N GLN A 43 16.30 -14.07 -14.57
CA GLN A 43 15.71 -15.27 -15.17
C GLN A 43 14.17 -15.36 -15.06
N THR A 44 13.54 -14.42 -14.40
CA THR A 44 12.07 -14.37 -14.39
C THR A 44 11.60 -13.75 -15.70
N ASP A 45 10.77 -14.49 -16.44
CA ASP A 45 9.92 -13.90 -17.45
C ASP A 45 9.06 -12.85 -16.75
N ILE A 46 9.51 -11.59 -16.83
CA ILE A 46 8.66 -10.47 -16.47
C ILE A 46 7.55 -10.53 -17.52
N ALA A 47 6.41 -11.10 -17.13
CA ALA A 47 5.26 -11.12 -17.99
C ALA A 47 5.01 -9.67 -18.41
N SER A 48 5.14 -9.41 -19.71
CA SER A 48 4.74 -8.12 -20.25
C SER A 48 3.32 -7.88 -19.80
N PRO A 49 3.00 -6.73 -19.22
CA PRO A 49 1.61 -6.43 -18.88
C PRO A 49 0.79 -6.71 -20.13
N GLN A 50 -0.23 -7.56 -19.99
CA GLN A 50 -1.09 -7.83 -21.13
C GLN A 50 -1.69 -6.50 -21.55
N SER A 51 -1.36 -6.04 -22.78
CA SER A 51 -1.93 -4.81 -23.28
C SER A 51 -3.44 -4.98 -23.37
N HIS A 52 -4.17 -4.08 -22.72
CA HIS A 52 -5.62 -3.90 -22.87
C HIS A 52 -6.56 -4.90 -22.16
N HIS A 53 -6.16 -5.60 -21.12
CA HIS A 53 -7.13 -6.04 -20.13
C HIS A 53 -7.42 -4.88 -19.20
N ASN A 54 -8.53 -4.22 -19.40
CA ASN A 54 -9.12 -3.41 -18.35
C ASN A 54 -9.49 -4.39 -17.23
N TYR A 55 -8.83 -4.26 -16.09
CA TYR A 55 -9.19 -5.02 -14.88
C TYR A 55 -10.43 -4.43 -14.20
N TRP A 56 -11.03 -3.42 -14.81
CA TRP A 56 -12.19 -2.67 -14.34
C TRP A 56 -12.99 -2.16 -15.53
N ASP A 57 -14.30 -2.06 -15.36
CA ASP A 57 -15.26 -1.59 -16.35
C ASP A 57 -16.38 -0.77 -15.69
N GLU A 58 -17.44 -0.48 -16.44
CA GLU A 58 -18.57 0.33 -15.98
C GLU A 58 -19.41 -0.31 -14.88
N ASP A 59 -19.24 -1.60 -14.64
CA ASP A 59 -19.92 -2.31 -13.55
C ASP A 59 -19.13 -2.24 -12.24
N ASP A 60 -17.87 -1.73 -12.26
CA ASP A 60 -17.06 -1.55 -11.07
C ASP A 60 -17.45 -0.27 -10.34
N ILE A 61 -17.97 -0.45 -9.13
CA ILE A 61 -18.37 0.64 -8.24
C ILE A 61 -17.53 0.55 -6.96
N ILE A 62 -16.77 1.61 -6.70
CA ILE A 62 -15.89 1.72 -5.54
C ILE A 62 -16.56 2.60 -4.49
N MET A 63 -16.79 2.07 -3.29
CA MET A 63 -17.16 2.86 -2.12
C MET A 63 -15.90 3.28 -1.37
N ILE A 64 -15.73 4.57 -1.14
CA ILE A 64 -14.68 5.11 -0.28
C ILE A 64 -15.25 5.39 1.10
N THR A 65 -14.59 4.89 2.15
CA THR A 65 -15.06 5.01 3.53
C THR A 65 -13.90 4.99 4.52
N TYR A 66 -14.08 5.58 5.69
CA TYR A 66 -13.25 5.26 6.85
C TYR A 66 -13.73 3.97 7.51
N GLY A 67 -12.85 3.30 8.25
CA GLY A 67 -13.18 2.07 8.97
C GLY A 67 -14.27 2.26 10.03
N ASP A 68 -14.44 3.49 10.52
CA ASP A 68 -15.42 3.90 11.56
C ASP A 68 -16.53 4.81 11.03
N SER A 69 -16.75 4.89 9.72
CA SER A 69 -17.87 5.65 9.15
C SER A 69 -19.23 5.15 9.59
N VAL A 70 -19.30 3.89 9.98
CA VAL A 70 -20.52 3.26 10.56
C VAL A 70 -20.11 2.62 11.87
N ILE A 71 -20.78 3.01 12.95
CA ILE A 71 -20.50 2.51 14.29
C ILE A 71 -21.76 1.93 14.92
N ASP A 72 -21.57 0.87 15.71
CA ASP A 72 -22.61 0.31 16.59
C ASP A 72 -22.02 0.17 18.00
N GLU A 73 -22.84 0.48 19.01
CA GLU A 73 -22.37 0.50 20.39
C GLU A 73 -21.98 -0.90 20.85
N GLY A 74 -20.73 -1.05 21.27
CA GLY A 74 -20.20 -2.33 21.77
C GLY A 74 -19.63 -3.26 20.70
N GLU A 75 -19.57 -2.83 19.44
CA GLU A 75 -18.96 -3.59 18.36
C GLU A 75 -17.75 -2.86 17.74
N ARG A 76 -16.76 -3.62 17.25
CA ARG A 76 -15.63 -3.03 16.54
C ARG A 76 -16.09 -2.40 15.21
N PRO A 77 -15.63 -1.19 14.87
CA PRO A 77 -16.08 -0.46 13.69
C PRO A 77 -15.96 -1.25 12.38
N LEU A 78 -14.86 -1.96 12.13
CA LEU A 78 -14.69 -2.76 10.90
C LEU A 78 -15.70 -3.90 10.79
N VAL A 79 -16.10 -4.52 11.91
CA VAL A 79 -17.17 -5.54 11.94
C VAL A 79 -18.51 -4.90 11.58
N THR A 80 -18.80 -3.73 12.14
CA THR A 80 -20.04 -2.97 11.84
C THR A 80 -20.04 -2.53 10.38
N LEU A 81 -18.91 -2.04 9.86
CA LEU A 81 -18.77 -1.67 8.45
C LEU A 81 -19.07 -2.87 7.54
N ASN A 82 -18.49 -4.04 7.81
CA ASN A 82 -18.75 -5.25 7.04
C ASN A 82 -20.24 -5.61 7.02
N LYS A 83 -20.91 -5.59 8.17
CA LYS A 83 -22.36 -5.82 8.26
C LYS A 83 -23.18 -4.81 7.45
N PHE A 84 -22.78 -3.54 7.49
CA PHE A 84 -23.39 -2.48 6.68
C PHE A 84 -23.24 -2.75 5.19
N LEU A 85 -22.03 -3.07 4.74
CA LEU A 85 -21.73 -3.40 3.34
C LEU A 85 -22.60 -4.56 2.87
N HIS A 86 -22.62 -5.66 3.62
CA HIS A 86 -23.45 -6.82 3.30
C HIS A 86 -24.95 -6.51 3.20
N ARG A 87 -25.44 -5.70 4.12
CA ARG A 87 -26.88 -5.44 4.21
C ARG A 87 -27.39 -4.46 3.16
N TYR A 88 -26.59 -3.47 2.82
CA TYR A 88 -27.05 -2.33 2.02
C TYR A 88 -26.32 -2.18 0.69
N CYS A 89 -25.13 -2.74 0.53
CA CYS A 89 -24.26 -2.47 -0.62
C CYS A 89 -23.97 -3.70 -1.49
N LYS A 90 -24.26 -4.91 -1.03
CA LYS A 90 -23.85 -6.19 -1.66
C LYS A 90 -24.15 -6.32 -3.15
N ASN A 91 -25.21 -5.68 -3.65
CA ASN A 91 -25.60 -5.77 -5.07
C ASN A 91 -25.34 -4.46 -5.84
N THR A 92 -24.63 -3.52 -5.23
CA THR A 92 -24.42 -2.20 -5.81
C THR A 92 -22.94 -1.82 -5.85
N VAL A 93 -22.16 -2.29 -4.86
CA VAL A 93 -20.75 -1.99 -4.70
C VAL A 93 -20.00 -3.32 -4.77
N ASN A 94 -18.95 -3.38 -5.57
CA ASN A 94 -18.08 -4.55 -5.68
C ASN A 94 -16.66 -4.28 -5.18
N ASN A 95 -16.29 -3.01 -4.96
CA ASN A 95 -15.00 -2.61 -4.44
C ASN A 95 -15.17 -1.64 -3.27
N VAL A 96 -14.32 -1.75 -2.25
CA VAL A 96 -14.30 -0.87 -1.09
C VAL A 96 -12.89 -0.32 -0.89
N HIS A 97 -12.78 1.00 -0.92
CA HIS A 97 -11.57 1.71 -0.52
C HIS A 97 -11.71 2.13 0.94
N ILE A 98 -10.99 1.46 1.82
CA ILE A 98 -10.92 1.83 3.23
C ILE A 98 -9.73 2.79 3.38
N LEU A 99 -10.03 4.05 3.74
CA LEU A 99 -9.03 5.08 4.04
C LEU A 99 -8.13 4.61 5.21
N PRO A 100 -6.96 5.21 5.45
CA PRO A 100 -5.94 4.62 6.28
C PRO A 100 -6.47 4.11 7.63
N PHE A 101 -6.38 2.80 7.82
CA PHE A 101 -6.84 2.09 9.01
C PHE A 101 -5.70 1.63 9.93
N PHE A 102 -4.50 2.11 9.66
CA PHE A 102 -3.30 1.84 10.45
C PHE A 102 -3.23 2.70 11.71
N PRO A 103 -2.41 2.36 12.73
CA PRO A 103 -2.08 3.28 13.82
C PRO A 103 -1.51 4.60 13.29
N TYR A 104 -2.03 5.71 13.76
CA TYR A 104 -1.64 7.04 13.30
C TYR A 104 -1.50 8.03 14.46
N SER A 105 -0.84 9.15 14.22
CA SER A 105 -0.66 10.20 15.21
C SER A 105 -1.54 11.43 14.98
N SER A 106 -1.98 11.65 13.75
CA SER A 106 -2.77 12.82 13.32
C SER A 106 -3.28 12.65 11.88
N ASP A 107 -3.94 13.67 11.36
CA ASP A 107 -4.34 13.77 9.95
C ASP A 107 -5.30 12.66 9.52
N ASP A 108 -6.29 12.35 10.37
CA ASP A 108 -7.35 11.38 10.11
C ASP A 108 -6.89 10.04 9.53
N GLY A 109 -5.74 9.54 10.03
CA GLY A 109 -5.14 8.28 9.60
C GLY A 109 -3.91 8.44 8.68
N PHE A 110 -3.72 9.60 8.03
CA PHE A 110 -2.65 9.77 7.05
C PHE A 110 -1.26 9.97 7.66
N SER A 111 -1.14 10.31 8.95
CA SER A 111 0.15 10.31 9.66
C SER A 111 0.43 8.94 10.26
N VAL A 112 0.74 7.96 9.43
CA VAL A 112 0.89 6.55 9.82
C VAL A 112 2.10 6.34 10.72
N ILE A 113 1.89 5.61 11.83
CA ILE A 113 2.95 5.20 12.77
C ILE A 113 3.52 3.84 12.38
N ASP A 114 2.64 2.90 12.00
CA ASP A 114 3.01 1.52 11.70
C ASP A 114 2.06 0.94 10.65
N TYR A 115 2.61 0.35 9.58
CA TYR A 115 1.84 -0.32 8.52
C TYR A 115 1.65 -1.82 8.77
N SER A 116 2.26 -2.38 9.80
CA SER A 116 2.20 -3.81 10.08
C SER A 116 0.95 -4.22 10.87
N THR A 117 0.26 -3.25 11.48
CA THR A 117 -0.89 -3.49 12.35
C THR A 117 -2.09 -2.63 11.93
N VAL A 118 -3.30 -3.13 12.23
CA VAL A 118 -4.54 -2.33 12.15
C VAL A 118 -4.69 -1.53 13.44
N ASN A 119 -5.23 -0.33 13.36
CA ASN A 119 -5.58 0.46 14.53
C ASN A 119 -6.57 -0.31 15.42
N GLU A 120 -6.18 -0.62 16.64
CA GLU A 120 -6.97 -1.42 17.59
C GLU A 120 -8.37 -0.85 17.85
N ALA A 121 -8.53 0.47 17.72
CA ALA A 121 -9.85 1.12 17.85
C ALA A 121 -10.80 0.78 16.69
N LEU A 122 -10.28 0.38 15.54
CA LEU A 122 -11.08 -0.01 14.36
C LEU A 122 -11.32 -1.51 14.32
N GLY A 123 -10.31 -2.33 14.62
CA GLY A 123 -10.39 -3.78 14.53
C GLY A 123 -9.03 -4.47 14.37
N SER A 124 -9.00 -5.50 13.55
CA SER A 124 -7.83 -6.32 13.29
C SER A 124 -7.68 -6.66 11.80
N TRP A 125 -6.57 -7.31 11.42
CA TRP A 125 -6.39 -7.84 10.08
C TRP A 125 -7.47 -8.86 9.70
N ASP A 126 -7.93 -9.69 10.64
CA ASP A 126 -9.01 -10.65 10.40
C ASP A 126 -10.30 -9.93 9.94
N ASP A 127 -10.60 -8.75 10.51
CA ASP A 127 -11.77 -7.96 10.11
C ASP A 127 -11.62 -7.39 8.69
N ILE A 128 -10.40 -7.01 8.30
CA ILE A 128 -10.07 -6.57 6.93
C ILE A 128 -10.18 -7.76 5.96
N GLU A 129 -9.67 -8.94 6.31
CA GLU A 129 -9.74 -10.15 5.49
C GLU A 129 -11.20 -10.54 5.21
N VAL A 130 -12.07 -10.48 6.21
CA VAL A 130 -13.50 -10.78 6.05
C VAL A 130 -14.17 -9.82 5.06
N ILE A 131 -13.81 -8.54 5.04
CA ILE A 131 -14.30 -7.60 4.01
C ILE A 131 -13.78 -7.98 2.63
N ALA A 132 -12.50 -8.37 2.55
CA ALA A 132 -11.85 -8.73 1.29
C ALA A 132 -12.37 -10.04 0.67
N GLU A 133 -13.06 -10.90 1.44
CA GLU A 133 -13.70 -12.11 0.90
C GLU A 133 -14.84 -11.80 -0.08
N ASP A 134 -15.54 -10.68 0.13
CA ASP A 134 -16.75 -10.34 -0.65
C ASP A 134 -16.57 -9.10 -1.54
N TYR A 135 -15.54 -8.28 -1.30
CA TYR A 135 -15.28 -7.02 -2.01
C TYR A 135 -13.84 -6.92 -2.48
N GLY A 136 -13.62 -6.34 -3.66
CA GLY A 136 -12.30 -5.88 -4.05
C GLY A 136 -11.85 -4.80 -3.05
N LEU A 137 -10.75 -5.06 -2.33
CA LEU A 137 -10.24 -4.15 -1.32
C LEU A 137 -9.19 -3.20 -1.91
N MET A 138 -9.38 -1.90 -1.70
CA MET A 138 -8.42 -0.86 -1.98
C MET A 138 -7.99 -0.20 -0.67
N THR A 139 -6.71 0.06 -0.52
CA THR A 139 -6.13 0.73 0.65
C THR A 139 -5.18 1.82 0.22
N ASP A 140 -5.00 2.83 1.08
CA ASP A 140 -3.99 3.86 0.84
C ASP A 140 -2.58 3.32 1.11
N LEU A 141 -1.67 3.65 0.22
CA LEU A 141 -0.24 3.47 0.42
C LEU A 141 0.40 4.84 0.65
N VAL A 142 0.42 5.29 1.91
CA VAL A 142 1.00 6.59 2.28
C VAL A 142 2.52 6.46 2.39
N ILE A 143 3.23 6.66 1.29
CA ILE A 143 4.70 6.53 1.22
C ILE A 143 5.44 7.85 1.03
N ASN A 144 4.72 8.96 0.87
CA ASN A 144 5.29 10.29 0.69
C ASN A 144 5.66 10.97 2.02
N HIS A 145 5.13 10.47 3.13
CA HIS A 145 5.44 10.89 4.50
C HIS A 145 5.08 9.79 5.51
N CYS A 146 5.51 9.94 6.73
CA CYS A 146 5.11 9.12 7.86
C CYS A 146 5.01 9.96 9.12
N SER A 147 4.46 9.39 10.18
CA SER A 147 4.44 10.03 11.50
C SER A 147 5.85 10.22 12.04
N ALA A 148 6.13 11.39 12.63
CA ALA A 148 7.34 11.60 13.40
C ALA A 148 7.42 10.72 14.68
N ARG A 149 6.37 9.96 14.97
CA ARG A 149 6.33 8.96 16.07
C ARG A 149 6.55 7.54 15.56
N SER A 150 6.79 7.36 14.26
CA SER A 150 7.10 6.03 13.70
C SER A 150 8.53 5.62 14.09
N VAL A 151 8.73 4.32 14.23
CA VAL A 151 10.07 3.75 14.49
C VAL A 151 11.02 4.05 13.33
N TRP A 152 10.52 4.13 12.09
CA TRP A 152 11.32 4.45 10.90
C TRP A 152 11.86 5.88 10.96
N PHE A 153 11.04 6.85 11.36
CA PHE A 153 11.49 8.23 11.53
C PHE A 153 12.50 8.36 12.67
N ASP A 154 12.29 7.68 13.79
CA ASP A 154 13.21 7.66 14.92
C ASP A 154 14.57 7.06 14.52
N ASN A 155 14.58 5.94 13.80
CA ASN A 155 15.79 5.33 13.24
C ASN A 155 16.49 6.26 12.25
N PHE A 156 15.73 6.90 11.34
CA PHE A 156 16.28 7.87 10.41
C PHE A 156 17.00 9.02 11.12
N VAL A 157 16.38 9.61 12.15
CA VAL A 157 16.98 10.70 12.93
C VAL A 157 18.25 10.25 13.66
N LYS A 158 18.30 8.99 14.12
CA LYS A 158 19.48 8.41 14.80
C LYS A 158 20.56 7.92 13.83
N GLY A 159 20.27 7.84 12.53
CA GLY A 159 21.15 7.22 11.55
C GLY A 159 21.24 5.69 11.71
N GLU A 160 20.20 5.07 12.22
CA GLU A 160 20.06 3.62 12.39
C GLU A 160 19.14 3.08 11.30
N GLY A 161 19.62 2.10 10.51
CA GLY A 161 18.85 1.51 9.40
C GLY A 161 19.44 0.22 8.93
#